data_8a67ca430175d09a32c32f248406d005
#
_entry.id   8a67ca430175d09a32c32f248406d005
#
_cell.length_a   1.000
_cell.length_b   1.000
_cell.length_c   1.000
_cell.angle_alpha   90.00
_cell.angle_beta   90.00
_cell.angle_gamma   90.00
#
_symmetry.space_group_name_H-M   'P 1'
#
loop_
_entity.id
_entity.type
_entity.pdbx_description
1 polymer ?
#
loop_
_entity_poly.entity_id
_entity_poly.type
_entity_poly.pdbx_seq_one_letter_code
_entity_poly.pdbx_strand_id
1 'polypeptide(L)'
;MRFLGFILISFILFSCKKENTETDMIFPINEESTSLIKIPKGFPELDPIIEKNITPAKVALGKKLFFDPILSRTGKISCGSCHKKNIAFTDGRAFPEGVDGQLGNRSSPSLVNLAWSTE
;
A
#
# COMPACT_ATOMS: atom_id res chain seq x y z
N MET A 1 -43.24 40.41 40.96
CA MET A 1 -43.23 40.16 39.51
C MET A 1 -41.88 39.56 39.18
N ARG A 2 -41.85 38.24 38.95
CA ARG A 2 -40.58 37.47 38.76
C ARG A 2 -40.52 37.07 37.30
N PHE A 3 -39.62 37.65 36.51
CA PHE A 3 -39.36 37.27 35.13
C PHE A 3 -38.44 36.03 35.13
N LEU A 4 -38.99 34.90 34.75
CA LEU A 4 -38.22 33.68 34.50
C LEU A 4 -37.67 33.75 33.06
N GLY A 5 -36.36 33.99 32.92
CA GLY A 5 -35.69 33.97 31.67
C GLY A 5 -35.41 32.50 31.24
N PHE A 6 -36.07 32.03 30.19
CA PHE A 6 -35.79 30.76 29.55
C PHE A 6 -34.47 30.90 28.73
N ILE A 7 -33.41 30.32 29.24
CA ILE A 7 -32.17 30.16 28.46
C ILE A 7 -32.33 28.91 27.62
N LEU A 8 -32.58 29.13 26.34
CA LEU A 8 -32.65 28.08 25.32
C LEU A 8 -31.22 27.72 24.93
N ILE A 9 -30.66 26.65 25.55
CA ILE A 9 -29.37 26.12 25.20
C ILE A 9 -29.55 25.33 23.91
N SER A 10 -29.17 25.95 22.77
CA SER A 10 -29.09 25.30 21.47
C SER A 10 -27.89 24.36 21.47
N PHE A 11 -28.12 23.04 21.61
CA PHE A 11 -27.13 22.01 21.40
C PHE A 11 -26.86 21.90 19.90
N ILE A 12 -25.81 22.56 19.45
CA ILE A 12 -25.26 22.34 18.09
C ILE A 12 -24.56 21.00 18.14
N LEU A 13 -25.25 19.96 17.65
CA LEU A 13 -24.64 18.66 17.38
C LEU A 13 -23.64 18.84 16.24
N PHE A 14 -22.37 19.04 16.59
CA PHE A 14 -21.25 18.86 15.65
C PHE A 14 -21.19 17.37 15.30
N SER A 15 -21.91 16.99 14.25
CA SER A 15 -21.73 15.69 13.60
C SER A 15 -20.37 15.70 12.93
N CYS A 16 -19.36 15.15 13.61
CA CYS A 16 -18.10 14.79 12.96
C CYS A 16 -18.40 13.73 11.90
N LYS A 17 -18.57 14.18 10.66
CA LYS A 17 -18.55 13.32 9.49
C LYS A 17 -17.14 12.74 9.42
N LYS A 18 -16.99 11.48 9.79
CA LYS A 18 -15.76 10.73 9.61
C LYS A 18 -15.55 10.61 8.10
N GLU A 19 -14.79 11.52 7.55
CA GLU A 19 -14.32 11.45 6.18
C GLU A 19 -13.36 10.26 6.14
N ASN A 20 -13.86 9.12 5.67
CA ASN A 20 -13.02 8.02 5.27
C ASN A 20 -12.25 8.48 4.04
N THR A 21 -11.14 9.18 4.27
CA THR A 21 -10.14 9.44 3.25
C THR A 21 -9.32 8.17 3.06
N GLU A 22 -10.00 7.08 2.74
CA GLU A 22 -9.41 6.02 1.96
C GLU A 22 -9.33 6.59 0.54
N THR A 23 -8.35 7.46 0.33
CA THR A 23 -7.94 7.83 -1.01
C THR A 23 -7.28 6.59 -1.57
N ASP A 24 -8.12 5.63 -1.98
CA ASP A 24 -7.74 4.64 -2.97
C ASP A 24 -7.03 5.42 -4.08
N MET A 25 -5.71 5.27 -4.14
CA MET A 25 -5.00 5.58 -5.35
C MET A 25 -5.44 4.53 -6.38
N ILE A 26 -6.68 4.70 -6.86
CA ILE A 26 -7.14 4.12 -8.10
C ILE A 26 -6.26 4.78 -9.14
N PHE A 27 -5.19 4.11 -9.54
CA PHE A 27 -4.55 4.44 -10.81
C PHE A 27 -5.67 4.36 -11.85
N PRO A 28 -5.97 5.44 -12.60
CA PRO A 28 -6.98 5.35 -13.64
C PRO A 28 -6.52 4.24 -14.57
N ILE A 29 -7.24 3.12 -14.56
CA ILE A 29 -7.08 2.06 -15.55
C ILE A 29 -7.70 2.66 -16.80
N ASN A 30 -6.86 3.29 -17.62
CA ASN A 30 -7.28 3.75 -18.93
C ASN A 30 -7.56 2.47 -19.73
N GLU A 31 -8.80 2.23 -20.08
CA GLU A 31 -9.24 1.01 -20.79
C GLU A 31 -8.56 0.80 -22.14
N GLU A 32 -7.73 1.74 -22.58
CA GLU A 32 -7.04 1.74 -23.87
C GLU A 32 -5.65 1.06 -23.84
N SER A 33 -5.14 0.67 -22.65
CA SER A 33 -3.89 -0.07 -22.52
C SER A 33 -4.18 -1.52 -22.18
N THR A 34 -3.96 -2.41 -23.12
CA THR A 34 -4.05 -3.87 -22.92
C THR A 34 -3.04 -4.40 -21.88
N SER A 35 -2.02 -3.63 -21.54
CA SER A 35 -0.99 -3.98 -20.56
C SER A 35 -1.14 -3.20 -19.25
N LEU A 36 -1.21 -3.93 -18.12
CA LEU A 36 -1.23 -3.37 -16.77
C LEU A 36 0.14 -2.82 -16.34
N ILE A 37 1.19 -3.12 -17.08
CA ILE A 37 2.54 -2.64 -16.84
C ILE A 37 2.93 -1.66 -17.94
N LYS A 38 3.22 -0.42 -17.55
CA LYS A 38 3.80 0.56 -18.46
C LYS A 38 5.31 0.34 -18.53
N ILE A 39 5.78 -0.11 -19.69
CA ILE A 39 7.22 -0.31 -19.93
C ILE A 39 7.90 1.06 -20.01
N PRO A 40 8.90 1.36 -19.15
CA PRO A 40 9.63 2.62 -19.23
C PRO A 40 10.46 2.68 -20.50
N LYS A 41 10.68 3.90 -21.02
CA LYS A 41 11.52 4.11 -22.20
C LYS A 41 12.94 3.58 -21.97
N GLY A 42 13.42 2.73 -22.88
CA GLY A 42 14.74 2.10 -22.79
C GLY A 42 14.77 0.79 -22.02
N PHE A 43 13.64 0.32 -21.49
CA PHE A 43 13.54 -1.03 -20.94
C PHE A 43 13.22 -2.05 -22.03
N PRO A 44 13.67 -3.30 -21.89
CA PRO A 44 13.28 -4.36 -22.82
C PRO A 44 11.80 -4.68 -22.68
N GLU A 45 11.24 -5.32 -23.69
CA GLU A 45 9.88 -5.87 -23.61
C GLU A 45 9.77 -6.87 -22.46
N LEU A 46 8.56 -6.97 -21.89
CA LEU A 46 8.28 -7.95 -20.85
C LEU A 46 8.24 -9.35 -21.44
N ASP A 47 8.61 -10.32 -20.62
CA ASP A 47 8.35 -11.73 -20.95
C ASP A 47 6.83 -11.91 -21.16
N PRO A 48 6.39 -12.44 -22.30
CA PRO A 48 4.97 -12.67 -22.58
C PRO A 48 4.26 -13.52 -21.52
N ILE A 49 4.99 -14.41 -20.84
CA ILE A 49 4.43 -15.23 -19.75
C ILE A 49 4.08 -14.34 -18.56
N ILE A 50 4.94 -13.37 -18.22
CA ILE A 50 4.70 -12.42 -17.14
C ILE A 50 3.49 -11.55 -17.49
N GLU A 51 3.47 -10.97 -18.68
CA GLU A 51 2.39 -10.09 -19.12
C GLU A 51 1.03 -10.80 -19.11
N LYS A 52 0.96 -12.01 -19.66
CA LYS A 52 -0.26 -12.83 -19.69
C LYS A 52 -0.77 -13.21 -18.30
N ASN A 53 0.13 -13.36 -17.33
CA ASN A 53 -0.22 -13.77 -15.97
C ASN A 53 -0.63 -12.62 -15.05
N ILE A 54 -0.42 -11.36 -15.44
CA ILE A 54 -0.81 -10.20 -14.66
C ILE A 54 -2.25 -9.84 -15.00
N THR A 55 -3.12 -9.88 -14.00
CA THR A 55 -4.52 -9.46 -14.11
C THR A 55 -4.86 -8.42 -13.05
N PRO A 56 -5.88 -7.56 -13.27
CA PRO A 56 -6.31 -6.58 -12.28
C PRO A 56 -6.59 -7.19 -10.91
N ALA A 57 -7.24 -8.35 -10.89
CA ALA A 57 -7.56 -9.07 -9.66
C ALA A 57 -6.29 -9.54 -8.92
N LYS A 58 -5.30 -10.08 -9.65
CA LYS A 58 -4.01 -10.49 -9.05
C LYS A 58 -3.24 -9.30 -8.51
N VAL A 59 -3.24 -8.16 -9.23
CA VAL A 59 -2.60 -6.92 -8.78
C VAL A 59 -3.26 -6.39 -7.50
N ALA A 60 -4.58 -6.35 -7.46
CA ALA A 60 -5.33 -5.92 -6.28
C ALA A 60 -5.06 -6.83 -5.06
N LEU A 61 -5.09 -8.15 -5.27
CA LEU A 61 -4.78 -9.11 -4.22
C LEU A 61 -3.32 -8.98 -3.75
N GLY A 62 -2.37 -8.89 -4.67
CA GLY A 62 -0.95 -8.72 -4.35
C GLY A 62 -0.69 -7.44 -3.55
N LYS A 63 -1.32 -6.32 -3.95
CA LYS A 63 -1.24 -5.05 -3.21
C LYS A 63 -1.79 -5.21 -1.79
N LYS A 64 -2.95 -5.85 -1.63
CA LYS A 64 -3.54 -6.11 -0.32
C LYS A 64 -2.60 -6.94 0.55
N LEU A 65 -2.12 -8.07 0.04
CA LEU A 65 -1.24 -8.98 0.78
C LEU A 65 0.12 -8.34 1.13
N PHE A 66 0.62 -7.45 0.28
CA PHE A 66 1.88 -6.75 0.53
C PHE A 66 1.85 -5.87 1.79
N PHE A 67 0.71 -5.25 2.08
CA PHE A 67 0.53 -4.38 3.24
C PHE A 67 -0.19 -5.07 4.42
N ASP A 68 -0.77 -6.24 4.21
CA ASP A 68 -1.48 -7.00 5.23
C ASP A 68 -0.51 -7.91 5.99
N PRO A 69 -0.47 -7.86 7.32
CA PRO A 69 0.40 -8.71 8.12
C PRO A 69 -0.07 -10.18 8.21
N ILE A 70 -1.16 -10.57 7.56
CA ILE A 70 -1.75 -11.91 7.61
C ILE A 70 -0.77 -13.03 7.22
N LEU A 71 0.21 -12.73 6.36
CA LEU A 71 1.24 -13.68 5.96
C LEU A 71 2.38 -13.82 6.96
N SER A 72 2.42 -12.96 7.98
CA SER A 72 3.42 -13.05 9.05
C SER A 72 3.01 -14.08 10.09
N ARG A 73 3.96 -14.84 10.60
CA ARG A 73 3.76 -15.81 11.67
C ARG A 73 3.06 -15.22 12.91
N THR A 74 3.35 -13.97 13.23
CA THR A 74 2.79 -13.27 14.40
C THR A 74 1.66 -12.30 14.04
N GLY A 75 1.35 -12.10 12.76
CA GLY A 75 0.39 -11.10 12.32
C GLY A 75 0.80 -9.65 12.63
N LYS A 76 2.10 -9.36 12.83
CA LYS A 76 2.58 -8.02 13.21
C LYS A 76 3.38 -7.32 12.13
N ILE A 77 3.90 -8.05 11.16
CA ILE A 77 4.81 -7.54 10.12
C ILE A 77 4.24 -7.88 8.76
N SER A 78 4.21 -6.92 7.85
CA SER A 78 3.89 -7.12 6.44
C SER A 78 5.15 -6.97 5.57
N CYS A 79 5.07 -7.30 4.29
CA CYS A 79 6.14 -7.00 3.33
C CYS A 79 6.45 -5.49 3.31
N GLY A 80 5.42 -4.65 3.35
CA GLY A 80 5.54 -3.18 3.39
C GLY A 80 6.23 -2.64 4.63
N SER A 81 6.38 -3.43 5.70
CA SER A 81 7.12 -3.02 6.90
C SER A 81 8.61 -2.83 6.62
N CYS A 82 9.19 -3.69 5.75
CA CYS A 82 10.60 -3.64 5.34
C CYS A 82 10.79 -3.08 3.92
N HIS A 83 9.76 -3.10 3.08
CA HIS A 83 9.84 -2.60 1.71
C HIS A 83 9.01 -1.32 1.56
N LYS A 84 9.59 -0.19 2.00
CA LYS A 84 8.90 1.10 2.06
C LYS A 84 8.92 1.82 0.72
N LYS A 85 7.74 2.21 0.22
CA LYS A 85 7.57 2.87 -1.08
C LYS A 85 8.42 4.13 -1.24
N ASN A 86 8.53 4.95 -0.20
CA ASN A 86 9.22 6.24 -0.23
C ASN A 86 10.76 6.13 -0.33
N ILE A 87 11.33 4.94 -0.18
CA ILE A 87 12.77 4.67 -0.29
C ILE A 87 13.02 3.47 -1.22
N ALA A 88 12.37 3.48 -2.38
CA ALA A 88 12.52 2.46 -3.44
C ALA A 88 12.21 1.02 -2.98
N PHE A 89 11.24 0.85 -2.09
CA PHE A 89 10.86 -0.44 -1.51
C PHE A 89 12.00 -1.19 -0.81
N THR A 90 12.86 -0.47 -0.12
CA THR A 90 13.82 -0.98 0.88
C THR A 90 13.46 -0.42 2.27
N ASP A 91 14.17 -0.77 3.32
CA ASP A 91 14.01 -0.17 4.66
C ASP A 91 15.12 0.82 5.03
N GLY A 92 16.16 0.90 4.20
CA GLY A 92 17.31 1.78 4.42
C GLY A 92 18.22 1.35 5.59
N ARG A 93 18.07 0.13 6.11
CA ARG A 93 18.87 -0.41 7.21
C ARG A 93 19.83 -1.47 6.71
N ALA A 94 20.99 -1.59 7.37
CA ALA A 94 21.92 -2.68 7.09
C ALA A 94 21.32 -4.04 7.50
N PHE A 95 20.58 -4.05 8.61
CA PHE A 95 19.93 -5.23 9.16
C PHE A 95 18.49 -4.87 9.54
N PRO A 96 17.49 -5.30 8.77
CA PRO A 96 16.08 -5.06 9.06
C PRO A 96 15.66 -5.84 10.31
N GLU A 97 14.75 -5.26 11.07
CA GLU A 97 14.11 -5.90 12.21
C GLU A 97 12.91 -6.72 11.74
N GLY A 98 12.94 -8.00 11.99
CA GLY A 98 11.91 -8.97 11.66
C GLY A 98 10.96 -9.26 12.81
N VAL A 99 10.31 -10.43 12.74
CA VAL A 99 9.38 -10.91 13.75
C VAL A 99 10.12 -11.06 15.11
N ASP A 100 9.46 -10.60 16.18
CA ASP A 100 9.95 -10.65 17.55
C ASP A 100 11.31 -9.93 17.77
N GLY A 101 11.59 -8.89 16.97
CA GLY A 101 12.80 -8.08 17.08
C GLY A 101 14.06 -8.76 16.54
N GLN A 102 13.94 -9.91 15.88
CA GLN A 102 15.09 -10.58 15.29
C GLN A 102 15.65 -9.77 14.14
N LEU A 103 16.95 -9.53 14.15
CA LEU A 103 17.61 -8.82 13.06
C LEU A 103 17.91 -9.78 11.91
N GLY A 104 17.63 -9.31 10.69
CA GLY A 104 18.07 -9.98 9.47
C GLY A 104 19.59 -9.94 9.32
N ASN A 105 20.13 -10.75 8.44
CA ASN A 105 21.57 -10.81 8.15
C ASN A 105 21.98 -10.01 6.88
N ARG A 106 21.01 -9.38 6.23
CA ARG A 106 21.18 -8.54 5.03
C ARG A 106 20.18 -7.39 5.07
N SER A 107 20.50 -6.31 4.35
CA SER A 107 19.55 -5.23 4.08
C SER A 107 18.37 -5.74 3.25
N SER A 108 17.20 -5.11 3.42
CA SER A 108 16.04 -5.35 2.55
C SER A 108 16.36 -4.85 1.14
N PRO A 109 16.41 -5.71 0.11
CA PRO A 109 16.71 -5.27 -1.25
C PRO A 109 15.57 -4.40 -1.78
N SER A 110 15.90 -3.52 -2.72
CA SER A 110 14.91 -2.74 -3.45
C SER A 110 14.04 -3.66 -4.31
N LEU A 111 12.72 -3.40 -4.33
CA LEU A 111 11.76 -4.16 -5.14
C LEU A 111 11.34 -3.40 -6.41
N VAL A 112 12.20 -2.51 -6.93
CA VAL A 112 11.93 -1.85 -8.22
C VAL A 112 12.31 -2.76 -9.38
N ASN A 113 11.60 -2.63 -10.50
CA ASN A 113 11.89 -3.32 -11.76
C ASN A 113 11.89 -4.87 -11.70
N LEU A 114 11.20 -5.46 -10.74
CA LEU A 114 11.16 -6.91 -10.57
C LEU A 114 10.58 -7.67 -11.78
N ALA A 115 9.78 -7.00 -12.62
CA ALA A 115 9.25 -7.62 -13.83
C ALA A 115 10.35 -8.00 -14.86
N TRP A 116 11.56 -7.44 -14.72
CA TRP A 116 12.73 -7.74 -15.55
C TRP A 116 13.83 -8.47 -14.78
N SER A 117 13.57 -8.83 -13.52
CA SER A 117 14.52 -9.63 -12.74
C SER A 117 14.41 -11.08 -13.20
N THR A 118 15.48 -11.58 -13.81
CA THR A 118 15.67 -13.02 -14.08
C THR A 118 16.30 -13.66 -12.85
N GLU A 119 15.82 -14.82 -12.46
CA GLU A 119 16.46 -15.65 -11.43
C GLU A 119 17.83 -16.15 -11.90
#